data_0bb76915b93af1586e621a116889719f
#
_entry.id   0bb76915b93af1586e621a116889719f
#
_cell.length_a   1.000
_cell.length_b   1.000
_cell.length_c   1.000
_cell.angle_alpha   90.00
_cell.angle_beta   90.00
_cell.angle_gamma   90.00
#
_symmetry.space_group_name_H-M   'P 1'
#
loop_
_entity.id
_entity.type
_entity.pdbx_description
1 polymer ?
#
loop_
_entity_poly.entity_id
_entity_poly.type
_entity_poly.pdbx_seq_one_letter_code
_entity_poly.pdbx_strand_id
1 'polypeptide(L)'
;MKMTTTLMATSAIVMAGTSAFADAHMASEMTIVSWGGAYSASQQAAYHDPYSEMTGVTIINDESSAEAVAKLRAMSEAGNVTWDVVDVVASDAIRLCDEGLALEIDADTQLADGDDGSTASEDFGDLLVSDCFIPQIVYSTTAGYRTDLVGDTPPTSICAMFDLETYPGMRSLEKRPINNMEWALLCDGVAKADVYDVLETEEGQAQAFAKLDTIKDNVVWWSAGADTPQLLADGEVVMGTTYNGRLFALIEEQKQPVGMLWDAQVFDLDGWIIPTGLSPEREARALDYVKFATDTQRLADQAKYISYGPARASSAPLVGQHATLGIDMAQHMPTDPENAKNTFLYNYEWWADYRDDLDAKFQAWLSQ
;
A
#
# COMPACT_ATOMS: atom_id res chain seq x y z
N MET A 1 -4.85 72.61 -70.27
CA MET A 1 -5.63 71.69 -69.45
C MET A 1 -4.86 70.39 -69.41
N LYS A 2 -4.08 70.16 -68.36
CA LYS A 2 -3.28 68.91 -68.21
C LYS A 2 -3.92 68.11 -67.06
N MET A 3 -4.48 66.96 -67.41
CA MET A 3 -4.99 65.96 -66.45
C MET A 3 -3.79 65.13 -65.96
N THR A 4 -3.55 65.21 -64.71
CA THR A 4 -2.59 64.34 -63.95
C THR A 4 -3.31 63.11 -63.40
N THR A 5 -2.97 61.94 -63.90
CA THR A 5 -3.49 60.69 -63.42
C THR A 5 -2.63 60.17 -62.26
N THR A 6 -3.19 60.12 -61.09
CA THR A 6 -2.52 59.60 -59.90
C THR A 6 -2.72 58.07 -59.83
N LEU A 7 -1.64 57.29 -59.93
CA LEU A 7 -1.64 55.84 -59.67
C LEU A 7 -1.64 55.61 -58.17
N MET A 8 -2.67 54.95 -57.68
CA MET A 8 -2.66 54.40 -56.31
C MET A 8 -2.02 52.99 -56.38
N ALA A 9 -0.87 52.84 -55.72
CA ALA A 9 -0.25 51.55 -55.49
C ALA A 9 -0.86 50.94 -54.21
N THR A 10 -1.60 49.83 -54.38
CA THR A 10 -2.15 49.03 -53.25
C THR A 10 -1.07 48.05 -52.80
N SER A 11 -0.45 48.31 -51.66
CA SER A 11 0.46 47.40 -51.01
C SER A 11 -0.35 46.29 -50.27
N ALA A 12 -0.33 45.10 -50.78
CA ALA A 12 -0.85 43.90 -50.08
C ALA A 12 0.16 43.52 -49.00
N ILE A 13 -0.23 43.75 -47.73
CA ILE A 13 0.50 43.20 -46.57
C ILE A 13 0.10 41.75 -46.46
N VAL A 14 1.03 40.84 -46.85
CA VAL A 14 0.94 39.41 -46.53
C VAL A 14 1.30 39.26 -45.05
N MET A 15 0.28 39.17 -44.19
CA MET A 15 0.49 38.66 -42.83
C MET A 15 0.82 37.18 -42.91
N ALA A 16 2.10 36.86 -42.83
CA ALA A 16 2.55 35.51 -42.49
C ALA A 16 2.09 35.23 -41.06
N GLY A 17 0.97 34.52 -40.93
CA GLY A 17 0.56 33.92 -39.65
C GLY A 17 1.59 32.90 -39.27
N THR A 18 2.53 33.24 -38.41
CA THR A 18 3.26 32.28 -37.63
C THR A 18 2.22 31.60 -36.73
N SER A 19 1.78 30.39 -37.13
CA SER A 19 1.15 29.47 -36.21
C SER A 19 2.21 29.15 -35.15
N ALA A 20 2.22 29.93 -34.08
CA ALA A 20 2.80 29.46 -32.83
C ALA A 20 1.99 28.22 -32.49
N PHE A 21 2.55 27.05 -32.73
CA PHE A 21 2.24 25.90 -31.94
C PHE A 21 2.61 26.32 -30.52
N ALA A 22 1.64 26.86 -29.78
CA ALA A 22 1.66 26.76 -28.37
C ALA A 22 1.69 25.26 -28.12
N ASP A 23 2.89 24.74 -27.87
CA ASP A 23 3.02 23.55 -27.04
C ASP A 23 2.16 23.89 -25.83
N ALA A 24 0.98 23.33 -25.80
CA ALA A 24 0.19 23.29 -24.60
C ALA A 24 1.01 22.44 -23.63
N HIS A 25 1.91 23.07 -22.90
CA HIS A 25 2.23 22.64 -21.57
C HIS A 25 0.88 22.66 -20.85
N MET A 26 0.13 21.58 -21.03
CA MET A 26 -0.90 21.26 -20.10
C MET A 26 -0.14 21.12 -18.80
N ALA A 27 -0.24 22.12 -17.93
CA ALA A 27 0.09 21.98 -16.53
C ALA A 27 -0.81 20.85 -16.05
N SER A 28 -0.35 19.63 -16.26
CA SER A 28 -1.11 18.46 -15.96
C SER A 28 -0.86 18.17 -14.50
N GLU A 29 -1.83 18.52 -13.70
CA GLU A 29 -1.91 18.02 -12.35
C GLU A 29 -2.42 16.58 -12.41
N MET A 30 -1.88 15.73 -11.57
CA MET A 30 -2.32 14.36 -11.38
C MET A 30 -2.48 14.09 -9.88
N THR A 31 -3.65 13.60 -9.49
CA THR A 31 -3.91 13.25 -8.10
C THR A 31 -3.62 11.77 -7.89
N ILE A 32 -2.65 11.48 -7.02
CA ILE A 32 -2.29 10.13 -6.59
C ILE A 32 -2.70 9.96 -5.15
N VAL A 33 -3.43 8.89 -4.88
CA VAL A 33 -3.96 8.59 -3.54
C VAL A 33 -3.07 7.55 -2.87
N SER A 34 -2.74 7.77 -1.60
CA SER A 34 -1.85 6.92 -0.81
C SER A 34 -2.27 6.83 0.66
N TRP A 35 -1.50 6.10 1.46
CA TRP A 35 -1.76 5.78 2.87
C TRP A 35 -1.16 6.75 3.89
N GLY A 36 -0.46 7.79 3.42
CA GLY A 36 0.11 8.81 4.29
C GLY A 36 1.39 8.42 5.03
N GLY A 37 1.94 9.42 5.73
CA GLY A 37 3.11 9.27 6.60
C GLY A 37 4.37 8.79 5.87
N ALA A 38 5.16 7.93 6.52
CA ALA A 38 6.42 7.42 5.97
C ALA A 38 6.25 6.68 4.64
N TYR A 39 5.09 6.04 4.42
CA TYR A 39 4.79 5.34 3.18
C TYR A 39 4.64 6.31 2.01
N SER A 40 3.77 7.32 2.14
CA SER A 40 3.65 8.36 1.10
C SER A 40 4.97 9.12 0.88
N ALA A 41 5.74 9.35 1.94
CA ALA A 41 7.06 9.98 1.81
C ALA A 41 8.04 9.11 1.02
N SER A 42 7.99 7.77 1.15
CA SER A 42 8.82 6.86 0.36
C SER A 42 8.43 6.88 -1.12
N GLN A 43 7.13 6.94 -1.43
CA GLN A 43 6.62 7.08 -2.80
C GLN A 43 6.98 8.44 -3.40
N GLN A 44 6.89 9.50 -2.60
CA GLN A 44 7.31 10.85 -3.03
C GLN A 44 8.76 10.82 -3.50
N ALA A 45 9.67 10.24 -2.72
CA ALA A 45 11.08 10.21 -3.03
C ALA A 45 11.44 9.26 -4.18
N ALA A 46 10.78 8.09 -4.28
CA ALA A 46 11.11 7.07 -5.27
C ALA A 46 10.41 7.28 -6.61
N TYR A 47 9.20 7.84 -6.61
CA TYR A 47 8.32 7.90 -7.79
C TYR A 47 7.89 9.30 -8.15
N HIS A 48 7.25 10.05 -7.23
CA HIS A 48 6.56 11.31 -7.56
C HIS A 48 7.54 12.40 -7.98
N ASP A 49 8.58 12.65 -7.19
CA ASP A 49 9.60 13.66 -7.50
C ASP A 49 10.34 13.33 -8.81
N PRO A 50 10.87 12.10 -9.01
CA PRO A 50 11.52 11.72 -10.27
C PRO A 50 10.59 11.79 -11.49
N TYR A 51 9.32 11.41 -11.35
CA TYR A 51 8.36 11.51 -12.44
C TYR A 51 8.04 12.97 -12.79
N SER A 52 7.81 13.80 -11.76
CA SER A 52 7.57 15.23 -11.93
C SER A 52 8.76 15.95 -12.58
N GLU A 53 9.99 15.60 -12.17
CA GLU A 53 11.22 16.14 -12.77
C GLU A 53 11.35 15.75 -14.25
N MET A 54 10.99 14.52 -14.61
CA MET A 54 11.09 14.01 -15.97
C MET A 54 10.04 14.59 -16.90
N THR A 55 8.80 14.71 -16.42
CA THR A 55 7.62 15.02 -17.27
C THR A 55 7.09 16.43 -17.13
N GLY A 56 7.41 17.12 -16.04
CA GLY A 56 6.80 18.42 -15.69
C GLY A 56 5.37 18.30 -15.12
N VAL A 57 4.85 17.09 -14.89
CA VAL A 57 3.55 16.86 -14.25
C VAL A 57 3.63 17.21 -12.77
N THR A 58 2.66 17.98 -12.27
CA THR A 58 2.52 18.25 -10.85
C THR A 58 1.72 17.12 -10.20
N ILE A 59 2.31 16.39 -9.27
CA ILE A 59 1.61 15.37 -8.50
C ILE A 59 1.02 15.97 -7.23
N ILE A 60 -0.29 15.75 -7.04
CA ILE A 60 -1.02 16.07 -5.82
C ILE A 60 -1.19 14.77 -5.06
N ASN A 61 -0.61 14.69 -3.88
CA ASN A 61 -0.73 13.51 -3.02
C ASN A 61 -1.97 13.65 -2.13
N ASP A 62 -2.90 12.70 -2.22
CA ASP A 62 -4.09 12.59 -1.36
C ASP A 62 -3.88 11.37 -0.43
N GLU A 63 -4.05 11.54 0.87
CA GLU A 63 -3.77 10.49 1.86
C GLU A 63 -5.05 9.75 2.30
N SER A 64 -5.95 9.46 1.36
CA SER A 64 -7.29 8.91 1.61
C SER A 64 -7.47 7.44 1.20
N SER A 65 -6.41 6.66 0.99
CA SER A 65 -6.51 5.25 0.55
C SER A 65 -7.39 4.39 1.46
N ALA A 66 -7.39 4.64 2.76
CA ALA A 66 -8.27 3.93 3.70
C ALA A 66 -9.78 4.04 3.37
N GLU A 67 -10.16 5.06 2.61
CA GLU A 67 -11.55 5.32 2.22
C GLU A 67 -11.78 5.10 0.71
N ALA A 68 -10.79 4.53 0.00
CA ALA A 68 -10.76 4.49 -1.46
C ALA A 68 -12.01 3.86 -2.07
N VAL A 69 -12.43 2.69 -1.60
CA VAL A 69 -13.60 1.98 -2.12
C VAL A 69 -14.87 2.84 -2.03
N ALA A 70 -15.13 3.43 -0.86
CA ALA A 70 -16.33 4.24 -0.65
C ALA A 70 -16.30 5.54 -1.49
N LYS A 71 -15.13 6.19 -1.57
CA LYS A 71 -14.98 7.42 -2.36
C LYS A 71 -15.07 7.17 -3.86
N LEU A 72 -14.47 6.10 -4.37
CA LEU A 72 -14.55 5.75 -5.80
C LEU A 72 -15.98 5.41 -6.23
N ARG A 73 -16.72 4.66 -5.40
CA ARG A 73 -18.16 4.42 -5.63
C ARG A 73 -18.93 5.75 -5.73
N ALA A 74 -18.74 6.65 -4.76
CA ALA A 74 -19.40 7.95 -4.76
C ALA A 74 -19.02 8.84 -5.96
N MET A 75 -17.75 8.86 -6.36
CA MET A 75 -17.27 9.60 -7.52
C MET A 75 -17.84 9.03 -8.83
N SER A 76 -17.91 7.71 -8.95
CA SER A 76 -18.50 7.03 -10.11
C SER A 76 -20.00 7.32 -10.22
N GLU A 77 -20.76 7.21 -9.12
CA GLU A 77 -22.18 7.56 -9.07
C GLU A 77 -22.44 9.04 -9.45
N ALA A 78 -21.56 9.93 -9.04
CA ALA A 78 -21.63 11.35 -9.37
C ALA A 78 -21.18 11.66 -10.81
N GLY A 79 -20.57 10.71 -11.52
CA GLY A 79 -19.98 10.91 -12.85
C GLY A 79 -18.81 11.92 -12.84
N ASN A 80 -18.10 12.04 -11.71
CA ASN A 80 -16.99 13.00 -11.54
C ASN A 80 -15.84 12.36 -10.76
N VAL A 81 -14.96 11.64 -11.46
CA VAL A 81 -13.78 11.02 -10.89
C VAL A 81 -12.63 12.01 -10.85
N THR A 82 -12.18 12.37 -9.65
CA THR A 82 -11.13 13.39 -9.43
C THR A 82 -9.74 12.79 -9.17
N TRP A 83 -9.65 11.52 -8.85
CA TRP A 83 -8.41 10.77 -8.65
C TRP A 83 -7.90 10.16 -9.94
N ASP A 84 -6.59 10.11 -10.15
CA ASP A 84 -5.97 9.56 -11.35
C ASP A 84 -5.38 8.17 -11.11
N VAL A 85 -4.67 8.01 -10.00
CA VAL A 85 -4.07 6.73 -9.57
C VAL A 85 -4.33 6.56 -8.09
N VAL A 86 -4.70 5.35 -7.70
CA VAL A 86 -5.05 5.06 -6.31
C VAL A 86 -4.28 3.85 -5.81
N ASP A 87 -3.57 4.02 -4.71
CA ASP A 87 -2.91 2.95 -4.00
C ASP A 87 -3.91 2.27 -3.07
N VAL A 88 -4.09 0.97 -3.23
CA VAL A 88 -5.04 0.16 -2.47
C VAL A 88 -4.41 -1.19 -2.12
N VAL A 89 -4.94 -1.82 -1.06
CA VAL A 89 -4.62 -3.23 -0.79
C VAL A 89 -5.24 -4.15 -1.84
N ALA A 90 -4.64 -5.30 -2.05
CA ALA A 90 -5.05 -6.25 -3.09
C ALA A 90 -6.54 -6.65 -3.02
N SER A 91 -7.08 -6.89 -1.82
CA SER A 91 -8.50 -7.25 -1.65
C SER A 91 -9.46 -6.12 -2.05
N ASP A 92 -9.09 -4.85 -1.81
CA ASP A 92 -9.90 -3.71 -2.26
C ASP A 92 -9.78 -3.51 -3.78
N ALA A 93 -8.61 -3.80 -4.36
CA ALA A 93 -8.43 -3.78 -5.82
C ALA A 93 -9.32 -4.80 -6.53
N ILE A 94 -9.38 -6.04 -6.02
CA ILE A 94 -10.26 -7.09 -6.55
C ILE A 94 -11.72 -6.60 -6.54
N ARG A 95 -12.19 -6.08 -5.40
CA ARG A 95 -13.56 -5.52 -5.28
C ARG A 95 -13.84 -4.40 -6.28
N LEU A 96 -12.90 -3.46 -6.42
CA LEU A 96 -13.05 -2.33 -7.34
C LEU A 96 -13.03 -2.79 -8.81
N CYS A 97 -12.29 -3.85 -9.13
CA CYS A 97 -12.28 -4.48 -10.43
C CYS A 97 -13.63 -5.13 -10.74
N ASP A 98 -14.15 -5.97 -9.83
CA ASP A 98 -15.43 -6.66 -9.96
C ASP A 98 -16.61 -5.69 -10.10
N GLU A 99 -16.53 -4.54 -9.46
CA GLU A 99 -17.51 -3.46 -9.56
C GLU A 99 -17.36 -2.61 -10.84
N GLY A 100 -16.32 -2.84 -11.66
CA GLY A 100 -16.03 -2.06 -12.86
C GLY A 100 -15.55 -0.62 -12.56
N LEU A 101 -15.01 -0.38 -11.37
CA LEU A 101 -14.50 0.92 -10.91
C LEU A 101 -13.01 1.13 -11.16
N ALA A 102 -12.29 0.09 -11.51
CA ALA A 102 -10.87 0.12 -11.90
C ALA A 102 -10.69 -0.36 -13.34
N LEU A 103 -9.69 0.19 -14.03
CA LEU A 103 -9.35 -0.20 -15.40
C LEU A 103 -8.54 -1.49 -15.39
N GLU A 104 -8.83 -2.38 -16.35
CA GLU A 104 -7.99 -3.53 -16.66
C GLU A 104 -6.67 -3.06 -17.30
N ILE A 105 -5.56 -3.59 -16.86
CA ILE A 105 -4.20 -3.28 -17.34
C ILE A 105 -3.53 -4.59 -17.74
N ASP A 106 -3.26 -4.74 -19.02
CA ASP A 106 -2.44 -5.84 -19.53
C ASP A 106 -0.97 -5.56 -19.22
N ALA A 107 -0.43 -6.30 -18.25
CA ALA A 107 0.91 -6.08 -17.74
C ALA A 107 1.98 -6.15 -18.83
N ASP A 108 1.90 -7.14 -19.74
CA ASP A 108 2.93 -7.38 -20.77
C ASP A 108 2.92 -6.37 -21.92
N THR A 109 1.78 -5.70 -22.15
CA THR A 109 1.68 -4.70 -23.23
C THR A 109 1.71 -3.26 -22.75
N GLN A 110 1.38 -3.02 -21.48
CA GLN A 110 1.20 -1.66 -20.94
C GLN A 110 2.26 -1.27 -19.91
N LEU A 111 2.97 -2.23 -19.29
CA LEU A 111 4.06 -1.96 -18.36
C LEU A 111 5.44 -2.16 -19.01
N ALA A 112 6.49 -1.89 -18.28
CA ALA A 112 7.85 -2.18 -18.70
C ALA A 112 8.21 -3.64 -18.36
N ASP A 113 9.02 -4.28 -19.22
CA ASP A 113 9.66 -5.56 -18.90
C ASP A 113 10.62 -5.38 -17.72
N GLY A 114 10.97 -6.48 -17.05
CA GLY A 114 12.01 -6.49 -16.02
C GLY A 114 13.39 -6.21 -16.62
N ASP A 115 14.27 -5.55 -15.86
CA ASP A 115 15.64 -5.25 -16.30
C ASP A 115 16.47 -6.52 -16.57
N ASP A 116 16.04 -7.67 -16.07
CA ASP A 116 16.63 -8.99 -16.35
C ASP A 116 16.13 -9.64 -17.65
N GLY A 117 15.17 -8.99 -18.32
CA GLY A 117 14.58 -9.42 -19.59
C GLY A 117 13.34 -10.30 -19.43
N SER A 118 12.82 -10.50 -18.22
CA SER A 118 11.51 -11.12 -17.98
C SER A 118 10.38 -10.21 -18.48
N THR A 119 9.27 -10.79 -18.95
CA THR A 119 8.07 -9.99 -19.20
C THR A 119 7.52 -9.45 -17.90
N ALA A 120 6.67 -8.39 -17.96
CA ALA A 120 6.11 -7.83 -16.74
C ALA A 120 5.30 -8.87 -15.96
N SER A 121 4.51 -9.72 -16.65
CA SER A 121 3.72 -10.77 -15.98
C SER A 121 4.60 -11.84 -15.32
N GLU A 122 5.72 -12.22 -15.94
CA GLU A 122 6.68 -13.15 -15.33
C GLU A 122 7.38 -12.54 -14.10
N ASP A 123 7.71 -11.24 -14.15
CA ASP A 123 8.46 -10.54 -13.12
C ASP A 123 7.62 -10.25 -11.87
N PHE A 124 6.34 -9.93 -12.03
CA PHE A 124 5.40 -9.82 -10.92
C PHE A 124 4.88 -11.18 -10.42
N GLY A 125 4.79 -12.17 -11.32
CA GLY A 125 4.33 -13.53 -11.02
C GLY A 125 2.96 -13.58 -10.33
N ASP A 126 2.85 -14.39 -9.27
CA ASP A 126 1.60 -14.60 -8.52
C ASP A 126 1.11 -13.35 -7.75
N LEU A 127 1.88 -12.25 -7.77
CA LEU A 127 1.45 -10.99 -7.14
C LEU A 127 0.46 -10.18 -8.01
N LEU A 128 0.31 -10.52 -9.31
CA LEU A 128 -0.75 -10.00 -10.18
C LEU A 128 -2.07 -10.72 -9.86
N VAL A 129 -2.68 -10.35 -8.73
CA VAL A 129 -3.90 -11.01 -8.20
C VAL A 129 -5.18 -10.57 -8.90
N SER A 130 -5.13 -9.57 -9.75
CA SER A 130 -6.28 -9.04 -10.52
C SER A 130 -5.76 -8.28 -11.75
N ASP A 131 -6.50 -8.34 -12.85
CA ASP A 131 -6.18 -7.58 -14.08
C ASP A 131 -6.27 -6.06 -13.89
N CYS A 132 -6.90 -5.58 -12.82
CA CYS A 132 -6.99 -4.16 -12.50
C CYS A 132 -5.95 -3.68 -11.48
N PHE A 133 -5.07 -4.56 -10.99
CA PHE A 133 -4.16 -4.27 -9.90
C PHE A 133 -2.70 -4.45 -10.33
N ILE A 134 -1.90 -3.41 -10.19
CA ILE A 134 -0.46 -3.48 -10.42
C ILE A 134 0.25 -3.38 -9.07
N PRO A 135 0.81 -4.49 -8.56
CA PRO A 135 1.43 -4.54 -7.26
C PRO A 135 2.69 -3.66 -7.22
N GLN A 136 2.88 -2.96 -6.11
CA GLN A 136 4.02 -2.08 -5.86
C GLN A 136 4.94 -2.66 -4.80
N ILE A 137 4.36 -3.03 -3.66
CA ILE A 137 5.11 -3.55 -2.52
C ILE A 137 4.46 -4.79 -1.92
N VAL A 138 5.31 -5.61 -1.31
CA VAL A 138 4.93 -6.61 -0.32
C VAL A 138 5.25 -6.04 1.06
N TYR A 139 4.24 -5.87 1.90
CA TYR A 139 4.42 -5.49 3.28
C TYR A 139 3.94 -6.62 4.20
N SER A 140 4.17 -6.50 5.48
CA SER A 140 3.57 -7.41 6.45
C SER A 140 2.98 -6.67 7.63
N THR A 141 1.85 -7.18 8.11
CA THR A 141 1.38 -6.90 9.46
C THR A 141 2.06 -7.88 10.41
N THR A 142 2.72 -7.34 11.45
CA THR A 142 3.48 -8.12 12.42
C THR A 142 3.40 -7.48 13.80
N ALA A 143 4.02 -8.07 14.82
CA ALA A 143 4.03 -7.53 16.16
C ALA A 143 5.38 -6.91 16.52
N GLY A 144 5.33 -5.73 17.16
CA GLY A 144 6.45 -5.15 17.90
C GLY A 144 6.30 -5.42 19.40
N TYR A 145 7.41 -5.51 20.10
CA TYR A 145 7.43 -5.65 21.56
C TYR A 145 8.52 -4.82 22.21
N ARG A 146 8.26 -4.33 23.42
CA ARG A 146 9.24 -3.58 24.21
C ARG A 146 10.27 -4.53 24.82
N THR A 147 11.52 -4.42 24.35
CA THR A 147 12.63 -5.30 24.81
C THR A 147 12.96 -5.12 26.29
N ASP A 148 12.66 -3.96 26.87
CA ASP A 148 12.88 -3.64 28.28
C ASP A 148 11.68 -3.99 29.19
N LEU A 149 10.52 -4.38 28.62
CA LEU A 149 9.32 -4.73 29.38
C LEU A 149 8.96 -6.23 29.32
N VAL A 150 9.48 -6.98 28.34
CA VAL A 150 9.17 -8.42 28.20
C VAL A 150 10.07 -9.33 29.06
N GLY A 151 10.99 -8.75 29.87
CA GLY A 151 11.91 -9.49 30.72
C GLY A 151 13.03 -10.18 29.93
N ASP A 152 13.61 -11.22 30.50
CA ASP A 152 14.80 -11.90 29.96
C ASP A 152 14.50 -12.86 28.81
N THR A 153 13.22 -13.12 28.52
CA THR A 153 12.78 -14.06 27.47
C THR A 153 11.93 -13.34 26.44
N PRO A 154 12.54 -12.84 25.35
CA PRO A 154 11.79 -12.19 24.27
C PRO A 154 10.74 -13.15 23.66
N PRO A 155 9.58 -12.63 23.21
CA PRO A 155 8.58 -13.45 22.53
C PRO A 155 9.15 -13.98 21.20
N THR A 156 8.82 -15.22 20.88
CA THR A 156 9.22 -15.89 19.64
C THR A 156 8.03 -16.35 18.80
N SER A 157 6.81 -16.18 19.33
CA SER A 157 5.57 -16.52 18.64
C SER A 157 4.56 -15.40 18.75
N ILE A 158 3.76 -15.21 17.70
CA ILE A 158 2.64 -14.25 17.70
C ILE A 158 1.66 -14.53 18.85
N CYS A 159 1.58 -15.77 19.33
CA CYS A 159 0.71 -16.15 20.43
C CYS A 159 1.11 -15.54 21.78
N ALA A 160 2.30 -14.96 21.89
CA ALA A 160 2.68 -14.12 23.03
C ALA A 160 1.75 -12.90 23.21
N MET A 161 1.09 -12.45 22.14
CA MET A 161 0.06 -11.40 22.22
C MET A 161 -1.11 -11.79 23.14
N PHE A 162 -1.43 -13.10 23.23
CA PHE A 162 -2.52 -13.64 24.03
C PHE A 162 -2.06 -14.14 25.42
N ASP A 163 -0.76 -14.17 25.70
CA ASP A 163 -0.19 -14.63 26.96
C ASP A 163 0.05 -13.44 27.91
N LEU A 164 -0.98 -13.10 28.69
CA LEU A 164 -0.89 -12.04 29.70
C LEU A 164 -0.19 -12.48 30.99
N GLU A 165 0.01 -13.80 31.18
CA GLU A 165 0.70 -14.34 32.35
C GLU A 165 2.21 -14.18 32.21
N THR A 166 2.78 -14.64 31.09
CA THR A 166 4.22 -14.53 30.81
C THR A 166 4.62 -13.09 30.46
N TYR A 167 3.77 -12.38 29.73
CA TYR A 167 4.03 -11.01 29.27
C TYR A 167 2.91 -10.07 29.77
N PRO A 168 2.90 -9.68 31.05
CA PRO A 168 1.87 -8.81 31.60
C PRO A 168 1.93 -7.41 31.01
N GLY A 169 0.75 -6.78 30.85
CA GLY A 169 0.62 -5.39 30.37
C GLY A 169 -0.34 -5.24 29.19
N MET A 170 -0.42 -4.01 28.69
CA MET A 170 -1.33 -3.67 27.61
C MET A 170 -0.82 -4.16 26.24
N ARG A 171 -1.77 -4.38 25.34
CA ARG A 171 -1.55 -4.70 23.92
C ARG A 171 -2.07 -3.56 23.06
N SER A 172 -1.62 -3.53 21.81
CA SER A 172 -2.20 -2.68 20.77
C SER A 172 -2.53 -3.52 19.54
N LEU A 173 -3.80 -3.54 19.16
CA LEU A 173 -4.32 -4.29 18.01
C LEU A 173 -5.12 -3.37 17.10
N GLU A 174 -5.18 -3.69 15.81
CA GLU A 174 -5.98 -2.94 14.87
C GLU A 174 -7.48 -3.12 15.14
N LYS A 175 -8.26 -2.05 14.99
CA LYS A 175 -9.71 -2.05 15.21
C LYS A 175 -10.48 -2.64 14.03
N ARG A 176 -9.99 -3.76 13.51
CA ARG A 176 -10.55 -4.53 12.39
C ARG A 176 -10.43 -6.03 12.65
N PRO A 177 -11.26 -6.87 11.99
CA PRO A 177 -11.15 -8.34 12.13
C PRO A 177 -9.89 -8.90 11.46
N ILE A 178 -9.45 -8.31 10.34
CA ILE A 178 -8.29 -8.74 9.53
C ILE A 178 -7.05 -8.87 10.42
N ASN A 179 -6.30 -9.94 10.26
CA ASN A 179 -5.14 -10.36 11.04
C ASN A 179 -5.49 -10.79 12.46
N ASN A 180 -6.39 -10.10 13.16
CA ASN A 180 -6.74 -10.41 14.53
C ASN A 180 -7.48 -11.75 14.65
N MET A 181 -8.40 -12.05 13.73
CA MET A 181 -9.14 -13.30 13.73
C MET A 181 -8.26 -14.49 13.30
N GLU A 182 -7.39 -14.30 12.32
CA GLU A 182 -6.42 -15.32 11.91
C GLU A 182 -5.47 -15.68 13.05
N TRP A 183 -4.87 -14.69 13.69
CA TRP A 183 -3.98 -14.94 14.84
C TRP A 183 -4.72 -15.52 16.03
N ALA A 184 -5.95 -15.12 16.28
CA ALA A 184 -6.77 -15.69 17.33
C ALA A 184 -6.97 -17.20 17.10
N LEU A 185 -7.35 -17.63 15.88
CA LEU A 185 -7.52 -19.04 15.55
C LEU A 185 -6.19 -19.80 15.58
N LEU A 186 -5.11 -19.26 15.03
CA LEU A 186 -3.78 -19.85 15.11
C LEU A 186 -3.39 -20.11 16.57
N CYS A 187 -3.61 -19.14 17.43
CA CYS A 187 -3.25 -19.20 18.85
C CYS A 187 -4.27 -19.99 19.70
N ASP A 188 -5.38 -20.39 19.11
CA ASP A 188 -6.34 -21.33 19.70
C ASP A 188 -6.21 -22.77 19.12
N GLY A 189 -5.15 -23.00 18.32
CA GLY A 189 -4.74 -24.34 17.87
C GLY A 189 -5.24 -24.74 16.49
N VAL A 190 -5.82 -23.82 15.71
CA VAL A 190 -6.19 -24.07 14.32
C VAL A 190 -4.93 -24.07 13.45
N ALA A 191 -4.78 -25.06 12.58
CA ALA A 191 -3.65 -25.12 11.66
C ALA A 191 -3.75 -23.98 10.62
N LYS A 192 -2.61 -23.42 10.20
CA LYS A 192 -2.58 -22.31 9.23
C LYS A 192 -3.39 -22.56 7.98
N ALA A 193 -3.32 -23.77 7.43
CA ALA A 193 -4.02 -24.13 6.20
C ALA A 193 -5.55 -24.14 6.36
N ASP A 194 -6.05 -24.29 7.58
CA ASP A 194 -7.48 -24.46 7.86
C ASP A 194 -8.14 -23.16 8.36
N VAL A 195 -7.36 -22.07 8.55
CA VAL A 195 -7.86 -20.85 9.18
C VAL A 195 -9.05 -20.26 8.42
N TYR A 196 -8.95 -20.13 7.10
CA TYR A 196 -10.04 -19.53 6.32
C TYR A 196 -11.26 -20.46 6.21
N ASP A 197 -11.06 -21.78 6.09
CA ASP A 197 -12.17 -22.74 6.12
C ASP A 197 -12.92 -22.67 7.47
N VAL A 198 -12.21 -22.46 8.56
CA VAL A 198 -12.80 -22.28 9.89
C VAL A 198 -13.53 -20.94 9.98
N LEU A 199 -12.91 -19.83 9.47
CA LEU A 199 -13.53 -18.49 9.47
C LEU A 199 -14.79 -18.38 8.60
N GLU A 200 -14.99 -19.26 7.62
CA GLU A 200 -16.25 -19.31 6.86
C GLU A 200 -17.44 -19.73 7.72
N THR A 201 -17.19 -20.39 8.85
CA THR A 201 -18.26 -20.91 9.72
C THR A 201 -18.57 -19.95 10.86
N GLU A 202 -19.85 -19.92 11.31
CA GLU A 202 -20.22 -19.14 12.48
C GLU A 202 -19.54 -19.65 13.76
N GLU A 203 -19.32 -20.94 13.87
CA GLU A 203 -18.60 -21.56 14.98
C GLU A 203 -17.13 -21.13 15.04
N GLY A 204 -16.46 -21.08 13.88
CA GLY A 204 -15.06 -20.63 13.80
C GLY A 204 -14.92 -19.15 14.07
N GLN A 205 -15.84 -18.33 13.58
CA GLN A 205 -15.88 -16.90 13.93
C GLN A 205 -16.07 -16.71 15.44
N ALA A 206 -17.00 -17.47 16.05
CA ALA A 206 -17.23 -17.43 17.50
C ALA A 206 -15.98 -17.89 18.27
N GLN A 207 -15.24 -18.88 17.79
CA GLN A 207 -13.97 -19.34 18.35
C GLN A 207 -12.91 -18.22 18.33
N ALA A 208 -12.77 -17.53 17.19
CA ALA A 208 -11.84 -16.40 17.06
C ALA A 208 -12.19 -15.27 18.04
N PHE A 209 -13.47 -14.88 18.15
CA PHE A 209 -13.91 -13.87 19.11
C PHE A 209 -13.68 -14.30 20.56
N ALA A 210 -13.96 -15.56 20.90
CA ALA A 210 -13.73 -16.09 22.24
C ALA A 210 -12.23 -16.03 22.61
N LYS A 211 -11.33 -16.26 21.66
CA LYS A 211 -9.90 -16.09 21.87
C LYS A 211 -9.51 -14.63 22.07
N LEU A 212 -10.06 -13.71 21.27
CA LEU A 212 -9.85 -12.27 21.44
C LEU A 212 -10.40 -11.74 22.77
N ASP A 213 -11.51 -12.30 23.27
CA ASP A 213 -12.08 -11.96 24.59
C ASP A 213 -11.07 -12.20 25.72
N THR A 214 -10.14 -13.14 25.58
CA THR A 214 -9.12 -13.40 26.63
C THR A 214 -8.19 -12.24 26.89
N ILE A 215 -8.09 -11.29 25.94
CA ILE A 215 -7.20 -10.12 26.04
C ILE A 215 -7.93 -8.79 25.87
N LYS A 216 -9.20 -8.78 25.49
CA LYS A 216 -9.98 -7.61 25.06
C LYS A 216 -9.83 -6.41 26.00
N ASP A 217 -9.89 -6.63 27.30
CA ASP A 217 -9.77 -5.60 28.35
C ASP A 217 -8.35 -5.03 28.48
N ASN A 218 -7.35 -5.70 27.89
CA ASN A 218 -5.96 -5.30 27.89
C ASN A 218 -5.50 -4.76 26.52
N VAL A 219 -6.43 -4.37 25.63
CA VAL A 219 -6.11 -3.89 24.29
C VAL A 219 -6.45 -2.43 24.09
N VAL A 220 -5.48 -1.66 23.61
CA VAL A 220 -5.70 -0.36 22.96
C VAL A 220 -5.96 -0.63 21.48
N TRP A 221 -7.18 -0.34 21.03
CA TRP A 221 -7.61 -0.57 19.64
C TRP A 221 -7.27 0.64 18.79
N TRP A 222 -6.34 0.45 17.85
CA TRP A 222 -5.90 1.52 16.97
C TRP A 222 -6.64 1.51 15.62
N SER A 223 -6.67 2.68 14.97
CA SER A 223 -7.26 2.86 13.65
C SER A 223 -6.27 3.45 12.62
N ALA A 224 -5.15 4.01 13.10
CA ALA A 224 -4.09 4.52 12.24
C ALA A 224 -2.79 3.76 12.50
N GLY A 225 -2.11 3.31 11.44
CA GLY A 225 -0.89 2.49 11.56
C GLY A 225 0.26 3.16 12.33
N ALA A 226 0.19 4.48 12.58
CA ALA A 226 1.15 5.21 13.41
C ALA A 226 0.87 5.11 14.91
N ASP A 227 -0.30 4.64 15.34
CA ASP A 227 -0.70 4.61 16.74
C ASP A 227 0.15 3.62 17.54
N THR A 228 0.28 2.37 17.07
CA THR A 228 1.07 1.34 17.77
C THR A 228 2.54 1.70 17.94
N PRO A 229 3.27 2.23 16.93
CA PRO A 229 4.62 2.72 17.13
C PRO A 229 4.73 3.76 18.25
N GLN A 230 3.79 4.70 18.33
CA GLN A 230 3.77 5.71 19.38
C GLN A 230 3.51 5.09 20.77
N LEU A 231 2.51 4.20 20.89
CA LEU A 231 2.21 3.49 22.12
C LEU A 231 3.38 2.64 22.63
N LEU A 232 4.11 2.00 21.70
CA LEU A 232 5.35 1.28 22.01
C LEU A 232 6.46 2.24 22.45
N ALA A 233 6.66 3.37 21.76
CA ALA A 233 7.68 4.36 22.12
C ALA A 233 7.46 4.92 23.53
N ASP A 234 6.21 5.22 23.87
CA ASP A 234 5.82 5.78 25.16
C ASP A 234 5.78 4.72 26.27
N GLY A 235 5.87 3.42 25.94
CA GLY A 235 5.79 2.31 26.89
C GLY A 235 4.38 2.09 27.45
N GLU A 236 3.35 2.60 26.77
CA GLU A 236 1.95 2.39 27.15
C GLU A 236 1.49 0.96 26.87
N VAL A 237 2.10 0.30 25.90
CA VAL A 237 1.87 -1.11 25.57
C VAL A 237 3.17 -1.91 25.60
N VAL A 238 3.06 -3.19 26.00
CA VAL A 238 4.19 -4.12 26.02
C VAL A 238 4.41 -4.73 24.63
N MET A 239 3.34 -5.01 23.93
CA MET A 239 3.33 -5.54 22.56
C MET A 239 2.23 -4.90 21.75
N GLY A 240 2.43 -4.78 20.44
CA GLY A 240 1.40 -4.27 19.57
C GLY A 240 1.62 -4.66 18.12
N THR A 241 0.54 -4.85 17.38
CA THR A 241 0.58 -5.14 15.95
C THR A 241 0.56 -3.87 15.13
N THR A 242 1.34 -3.84 14.08
CA THR A 242 1.33 -2.80 13.04
C THR A 242 2.14 -3.28 11.84
N TYR A 243 2.36 -2.42 10.87
CA TYR A 243 3.10 -2.72 9.65
C TYR A 243 4.61 -2.71 9.89
N ASN A 244 5.33 -3.69 9.31
CA ASN A 244 6.77 -3.88 9.51
C ASN A 244 7.61 -2.62 9.21
N GLY A 245 7.26 -1.83 8.18
CA GLY A 245 7.98 -0.59 7.87
C GLY A 245 7.86 0.47 8.96
N ARG A 246 6.74 0.52 9.68
CA ARG A 246 6.57 1.44 10.81
C ARG A 246 7.34 0.99 12.04
N LEU A 247 7.44 -0.32 12.28
CA LEU A 247 8.30 -0.88 13.33
C LEU A 247 9.78 -0.68 12.99
N PHE A 248 10.15 -0.83 11.71
CA PHE A 248 11.50 -0.53 11.25
C PHE A 248 11.89 0.91 11.59
N ALA A 249 11.06 1.89 11.25
CA ALA A 249 11.32 3.29 11.56
C ALA A 249 11.47 3.52 13.08
N LEU A 250 10.62 2.88 13.89
CA LEU A 250 10.69 2.96 15.35
C LEU A 250 12.02 2.39 15.90
N ILE A 251 12.45 1.26 15.38
CA ILE A 251 13.66 0.55 15.83
C ILE A 251 14.93 1.20 15.29
N GLU A 252 14.99 1.41 13.96
CA GLU A 252 16.23 1.78 13.30
C GLU A 252 16.43 3.28 13.15
N GLU A 253 15.39 4.07 12.98
CA GLU A 253 15.50 5.52 12.87
C GLU A 253 15.42 6.19 14.24
N GLN A 254 14.40 5.81 15.04
CA GLN A 254 14.14 6.42 16.35
C GLN A 254 14.90 5.74 17.50
N LYS A 255 15.56 4.59 17.24
CA LYS A 255 16.36 3.83 18.22
C LYS A 255 15.61 3.50 19.52
N GLN A 256 14.31 3.22 19.39
CA GLN A 256 13.50 2.81 20.53
C GLN A 256 13.83 1.35 20.95
N PRO A 257 13.71 1.00 22.24
CA PRO A 257 13.95 -0.35 22.73
C PRO A 257 12.78 -1.28 22.36
N VAL A 258 12.64 -1.54 21.09
CA VAL A 258 11.56 -2.36 20.49
C VAL A 258 12.20 -3.45 19.65
N GLY A 259 11.67 -4.67 19.75
CA GLY A 259 11.98 -5.79 18.85
C GLY A 259 10.81 -6.04 17.91
N MET A 260 11.10 -6.63 16.74
CA MET A 260 10.10 -7.05 15.78
C MET A 260 9.94 -8.57 15.83
N LEU A 261 8.71 -9.06 15.79
CA LEU A 261 8.38 -10.47 15.83
C LEU A 261 7.84 -10.92 14.48
N TRP A 262 8.65 -11.66 13.73
CA TRP A 262 8.31 -12.11 12.38
C TRP A 262 7.45 -13.38 12.34
N ASP A 263 7.24 -14.06 13.46
CA ASP A 263 6.43 -15.28 13.53
C ASP A 263 4.97 -14.98 13.17
N ALA A 264 4.42 -15.75 12.25
CA ALA A 264 3.08 -15.60 11.70
C ALA A 264 2.78 -14.17 11.19
N GLN A 265 3.81 -13.45 10.73
CA GLN A 265 3.59 -12.22 9.99
C GLN A 265 2.63 -12.47 8.82
N VAL A 266 1.75 -11.54 8.55
CA VAL A 266 0.78 -11.67 7.46
C VAL A 266 1.24 -10.82 6.30
N PHE A 267 1.59 -11.46 5.17
CA PHE A 267 1.88 -10.75 3.94
C PHE A 267 0.62 -10.18 3.34
N ASP A 268 0.73 -8.96 2.86
CA ASP A 268 -0.27 -8.31 2.06
C ASP A 268 0.41 -7.45 0.98
N LEU A 269 -0.37 -7.03 0.00
CA LEU A 269 0.09 -6.27 -1.15
C LEU A 269 -0.58 -4.91 -1.16
N ASP A 270 0.22 -3.87 -1.37
CA ASP A 270 -0.26 -2.58 -1.83
C ASP A 270 0.16 -2.38 -3.29
N GLY A 271 -0.70 -1.72 -4.04
CA GLY A 271 -0.44 -1.44 -5.44
C GLY A 271 -1.42 -0.44 -6.04
N TRP A 272 -1.23 -0.22 -7.31
CA TRP A 272 -1.92 0.81 -8.07
C TRP A 272 -3.14 0.26 -8.77
N ILE A 273 -4.24 1.01 -8.70
CA ILE A 273 -5.35 0.94 -9.65
C ILE A 273 -5.50 2.29 -10.37
N ILE A 274 -6.06 2.26 -11.56
CA ILE A 274 -6.48 3.45 -12.30
C ILE A 274 -8.01 3.44 -12.30
N PRO A 275 -8.69 4.46 -11.73
CA PRO A 275 -10.15 4.49 -11.73
C PRO A 275 -10.74 4.57 -13.14
N THR A 276 -11.89 3.94 -13.35
CA THR A 276 -12.70 4.16 -14.56
C THR A 276 -13.34 5.55 -14.58
N GLY A 277 -13.72 6.03 -15.75
CA GLY A 277 -14.42 7.32 -15.92
C GLY A 277 -13.48 8.54 -16.06
N LEU A 278 -12.18 8.32 -16.22
CA LEU A 278 -11.23 9.36 -16.59
C LEU A 278 -11.39 9.79 -18.05
N SER A 279 -10.90 10.98 -18.41
CA SER A 279 -10.73 11.32 -19.82
C SER A 279 -9.58 10.50 -20.43
N PRO A 280 -9.59 10.24 -21.75
CA PRO A 280 -8.51 9.47 -22.39
C PRO A 280 -7.10 10.03 -22.13
N GLU A 281 -6.97 11.35 -21.96
CA GLU A 281 -5.69 11.98 -21.65
C GLU A 281 -5.24 11.72 -20.21
N ARG A 282 -6.17 11.74 -19.25
CA ARG A 282 -5.88 11.42 -17.86
C ARG A 282 -5.56 9.94 -17.70
N GLU A 283 -6.30 9.07 -18.36
CA GLU A 283 -6.08 7.62 -18.38
C GLU A 283 -4.69 7.28 -18.92
N ALA A 284 -4.33 7.83 -20.10
CA ALA A 284 -3.02 7.61 -20.69
C ALA A 284 -1.87 8.09 -19.79
N ARG A 285 -2.06 9.22 -19.11
CA ARG A 285 -1.06 9.74 -18.16
C ARG A 285 -0.97 8.91 -16.88
N ALA A 286 -2.09 8.45 -16.34
CA ALA A 286 -2.12 7.57 -15.20
C ALA A 286 -1.38 6.25 -15.48
N LEU A 287 -1.61 5.68 -16.67
CA LEU A 287 -0.91 4.48 -17.12
C LEU A 287 0.60 4.71 -17.32
N ASP A 288 0.99 5.85 -17.91
CA ASP A 288 2.40 6.22 -18.04
C ASP A 288 3.09 6.36 -16.67
N TYR A 289 2.40 6.95 -15.69
CA TYR A 289 2.90 7.01 -14.34
C TYR A 289 3.01 5.63 -13.69
N VAL A 290 1.98 4.78 -13.78
CA VAL A 290 2.02 3.42 -13.21
C VAL A 290 3.16 2.61 -13.84
N LYS A 291 3.32 2.69 -15.16
CA LYS A 291 4.45 2.08 -15.86
C LYS A 291 5.81 2.56 -15.33
N PHE A 292 5.97 3.86 -15.10
CA PHE A 292 7.19 4.44 -14.53
C PHE A 292 7.41 4.01 -13.08
N ALA A 293 6.37 4.13 -12.23
CA ALA A 293 6.47 3.87 -10.80
C ALA A 293 6.72 2.38 -10.49
N THR A 294 6.31 1.49 -11.39
CA THR A 294 6.50 0.04 -11.26
C THR A 294 7.65 -0.52 -12.09
N ASP A 295 8.51 0.34 -12.62
CA ASP A 295 9.78 -0.06 -13.22
C ASP A 295 10.71 -0.74 -12.20
N THR A 296 11.53 -1.69 -12.65
CA THR A 296 12.43 -2.47 -11.80
C THR A 296 13.23 -1.62 -10.82
N GLN A 297 13.89 -0.56 -11.31
CA GLN A 297 14.71 0.31 -10.47
C GLN A 297 13.87 1.16 -9.52
N ARG A 298 12.68 1.61 -9.94
CA ARG A 298 11.81 2.46 -9.12
C ARG A 298 11.30 1.71 -7.90
N LEU A 299 10.84 0.48 -8.06
CA LEU A 299 10.40 -0.35 -6.93
C LEU A 299 11.55 -0.62 -5.95
N ALA A 300 12.76 -0.88 -6.45
CA ALA A 300 13.95 -1.02 -5.61
C ALA A 300 14.32 0.30 -4.90
N ASP A 301 14.09 1.44 -5.53
CA ASP A 301 14.38 2.74 -4.93
C ASP A 301 13.47 3.05 -3.73
N GLN A 302 12.20 2.63 -3.75
CA GLN A 302 11.30 2.81 -2.60
C GLN A 302 11.82 2.06 -1.36
N ALA A 303 12.37 0.85 -1.55
CA ALA A 303 12.94 0.05 -0.48
C ALA A 303 14.12 0.72 0.26
N LYS A 304 14.70 1.79 -0.30
CA LYS A 304 15.72 2.62 0.37
C LYS A 304 15.16 3.54 1.47
N TYR A 305 13.86 3.76 1.47
CA TYR A 305 13.18 4.69 2.39
C TYR A 305 12.24 3.99 3.37
N ILE A 306 11.77 2.79 3.04
CA ILE A 306 10.87 2.02 3.89
C ILE A 306 11.13 0.53 3.69
N SER A 307 11.02 -0.28 4.74
CA SER A 307 11.35 -1.71 4.70
C SER A 307 10.20 -2.56 4.15
N TYR A 308 9.69 -2.22 2.98
CA TYR A 308 8.72 -3.01 2.23
C TYR A 308 9.40 -3.66 1.03
N GLY A 309 9.07 -4.94 0.79
CA GLY A 309 9.66 -5.67 -0.33
C GLY A 309 9.12 -5.15 -1.66
N PRO A 310 9.97 -4.92 -2.67
CA PRO A 310 9.48 -4.57 -4.00
C PRO A 310 8.69 -5.74 -4.60
N ALA A 311 7.62 -5.42 -5.35
CA ALA A 311 6.74 -6.44 -5.92
C ALA A 311 7.33 -7.17 -7.15
N ARG A 312 8.39 -6.65 -7.78
CA ARG A 312 9.06 -7.32 -8.90
C ARG A 312 10.21 -8.21 -8.41
N ALA A 313 10.33 -9.40 -8.96
CA ALA A 313 11.46 -10.29 -8.72
C ALA A 313 12.78 -9.65 -9.16
N SER A 314 12.78 -8.96 -10.31
CA SER A 314 13.95 -8.23 -10.84
C SER A 314 14.42 -7.08 -9.94
N SER A 315 13.53 -6.51 -9.12
CA SER A 315 13.86 -5.41 -8.19
C SER A 315 14.54 -5.89 -6.91
N ALA A 316 14.24 -7.11 -6.44
CA ALA A 316 14.73 -7.62 -5.16
C ALA A 316 16.27 -7.61 -5.04
N PRO A 317 17.07 -8.01 -6.06
CA PRO A 317 18.54 -7.92 -6.01
C PRO A 317 19.09 -6.49 -5.99
N LEU A 318 18.29 -5.49 -6.36
CA LEU A 318 18.67 -4.08 -6.42
C LEU A 318 18.37 -3.33 -5.11
N VAL A 319 17.71 -3.98 -4.15
CA VAL A 319 17.50 -3.42 -2.81
C VAL A 319 18.85 -3.21 -2.15
N GLY A 320 19.15 -1.97 -1.83
CA GLY A 320 20.44 -1.55 -1.31
C GLY A 320 20.37 -1.07 0.14
N GLN A 321 21.19 -0.08 0.44
CA GLN A 321 21.24 0.53 1.76
C GLN A 321 20.13 1.57 1.93
N HIS A 322 19.67 1.73 3.18
CA HIS A 322 18.78 2.82 3.57
C HIS A 322 19.40 4.18 3.20
N ALA A 323 18.61 5.06 2.61
CA ALA A 323 19.06 6.31 2.02
C ALA A 323 19.85 7.23 2.98
N THR A 324 19.53 7.20 4.27
CA THR A 324 20.14 8.06 5.28
C THR A 324 20.90 7.29 6.38
N LEU A 325 20.50 6.07 6.72
CA LEU A 325 21.11 5.30 7.81
C LEU A 325 22.30 4.46 7.37
N GLY A 326 22.43 4.17 6.07
CA GLY A 326 23.50 3.35 5.54
C GLY A 326 23.47 1.87 5.97
N ILE A 327 22.31 1.40 6.46
CA ILE A 327 22.10 -0.01 6.80
C ILE A 327 21.59 -0.78 5.60
N ASP A 328 21.92 -2.06 5.52
CA ASP A 328 21.41 -2.96 4.47
C ASP A 328 19.92 -3.22 4.66
N MET A 329 19.11 -2.83 3.68
CA MET A 329 17.65 -2.94 3.77
C MET A 329 17.14 -4.36 3.51
N ALA A 330 17.88 -5.20 2.78
CA ALA A 330 17.42 -6.53 2.42
C ALA A 330 17.01 -7.36 3.65
N GLN A 331 17.80 -7.34 4.72
CA GLN A 331 17.54 -8.07 5.97
C GLN A 331 16.32 -7.55 6.76
N HIS A 332 15.83 -6.36 6.44
CA HIS A 332 14.66 -5.76 7.10
C HIS A 332 13.37 -5.93 6.29
N MET A 333 13.44 -6.60 5.14
CA MET A 333 12.28 -6.88 4.32
C MET A 333 11.45 -8.04 4.89
N PRO A 334 10.12 -7.99 4.79
CA PRO A 334 9.28 -9.11 5.19
C PRO A 334 9.55 -10.37 4.35
N THR A 335 10.01 -10.17 3.11
CA THR A 335 10.35 -11.22 2.14
C THR A 335 11.75 -11.81 2.33
N ASP A 336 12.58 -11.30 3.25
CA ASP A 336 13.85 -11.93 3.59
C ASP A 336 13.60 -13.38 4.04
N PRO A 337 14.40 -14.37 3.55
CA PRO A 337 14.19 -15.77 3.87
C PRO A 337 14.19 -16.11 5.38
N GLU A 338 14.93 -15.38 6.20
CA GLU A 338 14.92 -15.56 7.66
C GLU A 338 13.61 -15.03 8.29
N ASN A 339 13.13 -13.87 7.81
CA ASN A 339 11.91 -13.24 8.28
C ASN A 339 10.66 -14.01 7.82
N ALA A 340 10.70 -14.58 6.61
CA ALA A 340 9.57 -15.26 5.96
C ALA A 340 9.37 -16.72 6.39
N LYS A 341 10.20 -17.28 7.30
CA LYS A 341 10.16 -18.71 7.68
C LYS A 341 8.80 -19.22 8.12
N ASN A 342 8.01 -18.39 8.80
CA ASN A 342 6.71 -18.77 9.34
C ASN A 342 5.62 -17.77 8.97
N THR A 343 5.64 -17.25 7.74
CA THR A 343 4.64 -16.32 7.23
C THR A 343 3.25 -16.96 7.16
N PHE A 344 2.23 -16.22 7.53
CA PHE A 344 0.84 -16.54 7.26
C PHE A 344 0.45 -15.93 5.91
N LEU A 345 -0.13 -16.73 5.02
CA LEU A 345 -0.56 -16.25 3.70
C LEU A 345 -1.95 -15.64 3.79
N TYR A 346 -2.05 -14.40 3.39
CA TYR A 346 -3.32 -13.70 3.29
C TYR A 346 -4.14 -14.24 2.11
N ASN A 347 -5.44 -14.41 2.31
CA ASN A 347 -6.35 -14.81 1.23
C ASN A 347 -7.15 -13.60 0.77
N TYR A 348 -6.68 -12.97 -0.32
CA TYR A 348 -7.24 -11.75 -0.87
C TYR A 348 -8.69 -11.91 -1.33
N GLU A 349 -8.99 -13.04 -2.03
CA GLU A 349 -10.33 -13.35 -2.55
C GLU A 349 -11.31 -13.56 -1.40
N TRP A 350 -10.90 -14.35 -0.40
CA TRP A 350 -11.72 -14.58 0.79
C TRP A 350 -12.07 -13.29 1.51
N TRP A 351 -11.08 -12.41 1.73
CA TRP A 351 -11.33 -11.12 2.38
C TRP A 351 -12.11 -10.14 1.50
N ALA A 352 -12.01 -10.20 0.17
CA ALA A 352 -12.84 -9.42 -0.73
C ALA A 352 -14.33 -9.74 -0.52
N ASP A 353 -14.66 -11.02 -0.30
CA ASP A 353 -16.03 -11.50 -0.13
C ASP A 353 -16.60 -11.29 1.29
N TYR A 354 -15.79 -11.54 2.33
CA TYR A 354 -16.27 -11.63 3.72
C TYR A 354 -16.04 -10.37 4.56
N ARG A 355 -15.29 -9.41 4.08
CA ARG A 355 -14.84 -8.24 4.84
C ARG A 355 -15.97 -7.45 5.48
N ASP A 356 -16.98 -7.05 4.70
CA ASP A 356 -18.04 -6.16 5.17
C ASP A 356 -18.86 -6.80 6.31
N ASP A 357 -19.14 -8.10 6.20
CA ASP A 357 -19.87 -8.85 7.24
C ASP A 357 -19.04 -8.97 8.53
N LEU A 358 -17.76 -9.32 8.41
CA LEU A 358 -16.88 -9.47 9.55
C LEU A 358 -16.54 -8.13 10.20
N ASP A 359 -16.38 -7.06 9.44
CA ASP A 359 -16.22 -5.71 9.99
C ASP A 359 -17.43 -5.33 10.84
N ALA A 360 -18.65 -5.57 10.35
CA ALA A 360 -19.87 -5.30 11.12
C ALA A 360 -19.95 -6.14 12.41
N LYS A 361 -19.63 -7.44 12.33
CA LYS A 361 -19.59 -8.35 13.49
C LYS A 361 -18.52 -7.92 14.50
N PHE A 362 -17.34 -7.53 14.02
CA PHE A 362 -16.23 -7.09 14.87
C PHE A 362 -16.56 -5.79 15.61
N GLN A 363 -17.16 -4.80 14.93
CA GLN A 363 -17.61 -3.56 15.57
C GLN A 363 -18.72 -3.83 16.61
N ALA A 364 -19.66 -4.73 16.31
CA ALA A 364 -20.69 -5.14 17.25
C ALA A 364 -20.08 -5.83 18.49
N TRP A 365 -19.08 -6.71 18.29
CA TRP A 365 -18.34 -7.37 19.37
C TRP A 365 -17.55 -6.38 20.22
N LEU A 366 -16.86 -5.40 19.60
CA LEU A 366 -16.12 -4.37 20.34
C LEU A 366 -17.01 -3.51 21.25
N SER A 367 -18.27 -3.35 20.90
CA SER A 367 -19.22 -2.51 21.63
C SER A 367 -19.85 -3.20 22.86
N GLN A 368 -19.63 -4.50 23.04
CA GLN A 368 -20.10 -5.28 24.19
C GLN A 368 -19.13 -5.20 25.36
#